data_1718a90aedab871184f9f298a8e57819
#
_entry.id   1718a90aedab871184f9f298a8e57819
#
_cell.length_a   1.000
_cell.length_b   1.000
_cell.length_c   1.000
_cell.angle_alpha   90.00
_cell.angle_beta   90.00
_cell.angle_gamma   90.00
#
_symmetry.space_group_name_H-M   'P 1'
#
loop_
_entity.id
_entity.type
_entity.pdbx_description
1 polymer ?
#
loop_
_entity_poly.entity_id
_entity_poly.type
_entity_poly.pdbx_seq_one_letter_code
_entity_poly.pdbx_strand_id
1 'polypeptide(L)'
;MTYEVKSLNEECGIFGIWGHPQAAQVTYFGLHSLQHRGQEGAGILSNDHGKLKRHRDLGLVAEVFRNPADLDNLTGEAAIGHVRYATSGGAFINNVQPFFFSFYDMQMGLAHNGNLTNAHSLRRELEKKGSIFASSSDTEILMHLIRHSKQENFLDKLKESLRRVQGGFAYLIMREDKLYAALDPNGFRPLSIGRMKNGAWVVSSETCAFEVVGAEWVRDLKPGEIVIIDDEGVTYDSYTTDTQLAICSMEYVYFARPDSVIHGVNVHAARKRMGRRLAQEFQHEADIVVGVPNSSLSAASGFSEESGLPNEMGLIKNQYIQRTFIQPTQELREQGVRMKLSAVSSIVKGKRVVMVDDSIVRGTTSRRIVQLLRDAGAAEVHVAIGSPELKYPCFYGIDIQNRRELISANHTVDEVCEIIGADSLTYLSLEGLIESVGIETNAPNGGLCVAYFDGQYPTPLYDYEERYLESLKEKTSFY
;
A
#
# COMPACT_ATOMS: atom_id res chain seq x y z
N MET A 1 -26.21 12.67 -0.19
CA MET A 1 -24.76 12.40 -0.29
C MET A 1 -24.55 10.97 0.17
N THR A 2 -24.17 10.08 -0.73
CA THR A 2 -23.96 8.66 -0.46
C THR A 2 -22.56 8.48 0.12
N TYR A 3 -22.47 8.28 1.45
CA TYR A 3 -21.21 7.90 2.09
C TYR A 3 -20.90 6.44 1.75
N GLU A 4 -19.96 6.22 0.83
CA GLU A 4 -19.27 4.93 0.74
C GLU A 4 -18.49 4.71 2.03
N VAL A 5 -18.64 3.54 2.63
CA VAL A 5 -17.81 3.09 3.75
C VAL A 5 -16.43 2.75 3.16
N LYS A 6 -15.55 3.74 3.10
CA LYS A 6 -14.14 3.52 2.73
C LYS A 6 -13.37 3.13 4.00
N SER A 7 -12.91 1.90 4.07
CA SER A 7 -11.81 1.46 4.96
C SER A 7 -10.50 2.12 4.53
N LEU A 8 -9.42 1.95 5.30
CA LEU A 8 -8.06 2.17 4.78
C LEU A 8 -7.96 1.45 3.46
N ASN A 9 -7.68 2.21 2.41
CA ASN A 9 -7.66 1.68 1.07
C ASN A 9 -6.22 1.50 0.62
N GLU A 10 -5.99 0.40 -0.04
CA GLU A 10 -4.73 -0.23 -0.38
C GLU A 10 -3.93 0.63 -1.38
N GLU A 11 -2.65 0.34 -1.46
CA GLU A 11 -1.69 0.99 -2.36
C GLU A 11 -1.47 0.12 -3.58
N CYS A 12 -1.00 0.73 -4.70
CA CYS A 12 -0.60 0.01 -5.89
C CYS A 12 0.53 -1.01 -5.62
N GLY A 13 0.62 -2.03 -6.46
CA GLY A 13 1.72 -2.99 -6.49
C GLY A 13 2.36 -3.07 -7.87
N ILE A 14 3.68 -3.16 -7.91
CA ILE A 14 4.45 -3.31 -9.15
C ILE A 14 5.31 -4.58 -9.11
N PHE A 15 5.45 -5.21 -10.28
CA PHE A 15 6.30 -6.38 -10.49
C PHE A 15 7.01 -6.26 -11.84
N GLY A 16 8.29 -6.61 -11.90
CA GLY A 16 9.09 -6.60 -13.12
C GLY A 16 9.98 -7.83 -13.21
N ILE A 17 10.26 -8.27 -14.44
CA ILE A 17 11.15 -9.41 -14.72
C ILE A 17 11.96 -9.17 -15.98
N TRP A 18 13.22 -9.67 -16.00
CA TRP A 18 14.12 -9.66 -17.15
C TRP A 18 14.85 -10.99 -17.29
N GLY A 19 14.93 -11.52 -18.52
CA GLY A 19 15.67 -12.73 -18.83
C GLY A 19 14.88 -14.04 -18.61
N HIS A 20 13.55 -14.02 -18.74
CA HIS A 20 12.71 -15.22 -18.60
C HIS A 20 11.82 -15.43 -19.84
N PRO A 21 11.84 -16.62 -20.49
CA PRO A 21 11.08 -16.86 -21.73
C PRO A 21 9.55 -16.75 -21.58
N GLN A 22 9.05 -16.85 -20.35
CA GLN A 22 7.65 -16.69 -20.01
C GLN A 22 7.46 -15.47 -19.08
N ALA A 23 8.07 -14.34 -19.43
CA ALA A 23 8.08 -13.15 -18.57
C ALA A 23 6.67 -12.65 -18.21
N ALA A 24 5.75 -12.63 -19.16
CA ALA A 24 4.37 -12.20 -18.92
C ALA A 24 3.62 -13.13 -17.95
N GLN A 25 3.79 -14.45 -18.06
CA GLN A 25 3.19 -15.43 -17.16
C GLN A 25 3.74 -15.32 -15.74
N VAL A 26 5.06 -15.15 -15.59
CA VAL A 26 5.69 -14.92 -14.29
C VAL A 26 5.19 -13.61 -13.68
N THR A 27 5.07 -12.56 -14.49
CA THR A 27 4.49 -11.27 -14.05
C THR A 27 3.04 -11.42 -13.61
N TYR A 28 2.24 -12.20 -14.31
CA TYR A 28 0.84 -12.51 -13.90
C TYR A 28 0.80 -13.12 -12.49
N PHE A 29 1.65 -14.13 -12.18
CA PHE A 29 1.71 -14.72 -10.84
C PHE A 29 2.25 -13.75 -9.79
N GLY A 30 3.24 -12.94 -10.14
CA GLY A 30 3.75 -11.87 -9.28
C GLY A 30 2.65 -10.87 -8.91
N LEU A 31 1.87 -10.38 -9.90
CA LEU A 31 0.75 -9.47 -9.67
C LEU A 31 -0.38 -10.12 -8.87
N HIS A 32 -0.65 -11.41 -9.10
CA HIS A 32 -1.65 -12.14 -8.32
C HIS A 32 -1.28 -12.21 -6.84
N SER A 33 0.02 -12.34 -6.52
CA SER A 33 0.53 -12.27 -5.15
C SER A 33 0.40 -10.88 -4.54
N LEU A 34 0.41 -9.83 -5.37
CA LEU A 34 0.26 -8.43 -4.97
C LEU A 34 -1.19 -7.92 -5.05
N GLN A 35 -2.18 -8.80 -5.32
CA GLN A 35 -3.57 -8.40 -5.54
C GLN A 35 -4.18 -7.64 -4.33
N HIS A 36 -3.70 -7.92 -3.12
CA HIS A 36 -4.12 -7.20 -1.90
C HIS A 36 -3.78 -5.71 -1.95
N ARG A 37 -2.78 -5.29 -2.75
CA ARG A 37 -2.37 -3.89 -2.91
C ARG A 37 -3.25 -3.11 -3.89
N GLY A 38 -3.93 -3.77 -4.82
CA GLY A 38 -4.79 -3.08 -5.79
C GLY A 38 -5.84 -4.00 -6.41
N GLN A 39 -7.10 -3.56 -6.47
CA GLN A 39 -8.23 -4.35 -6.91
C GLN A 39 -9.07 -3.69 -7.99
N GLU A 40 -8.70 -2.49 -8.46
CA GLU A 40 -9.51 -1.71 -9.40
C GLU A 40 -9.10 -1.90 -10.86
N GLY A 41 -7.87 -2.29 -11.09
CA GLY A 41 -7.35 -2.56 -12.42
C GLY A 41 -6.00 -3.22 -12.36
N ALA A 42 -5.65 -3.93 -13.43
CA ALA A 42 -4.37 -4.59 -13.60
C ALA A 42 -3.87 -4.46 -15.03
N GLY A 43 -2.57 -4.59 -15.22
CA GLY A 43 -1.99 -4.61 -16.55
C GLY A 43 -0.57 -5.18 -16.56
N ILE A 44 -0.20 -5.69 -17.72
CA ILE A 44 1.14 -6.20 -18.01
C ILE A 44 1.60 -5.59 -19.35
N LEU A 45 2.88 -5.20 -19.37
CA LEU A 45 3.59 -4.79 -20.57
C LEU A 45 4.80 -5.70 -20.72
N SER A 46 4.90 -6.39 -21.86
CA SER A 46 6.02 -7.27 -22.21
C SER A 46 6.94 -6.63 -23.24
N ASN A 47 8.18 -7.10 -23.26
CA ASN A 47 9.20 -6.72 -24.23
C ASN A 47 9.68 -7.95 -24.99
N ASP A 48 9.37 -7.99 -26.28
CA ASP A 48 9.73 -9.04 -27.22
C ASP A 48 10.82 -8.48 -28.16
N HIS A 49 12.08 -8.63 -27.79
CA HIS A 49 13.24 -8.15 -28.54
C HIS A 49 13.10 -6.67 -29.02
N GLY A 50 12.78 -5.79 -28.08
CA GLY A 50 12.59 -4.36 -28.33
C GLY A 50 11.19 -3.97 -28.79
N LYS A 51 10.28 -4.92 -29.00
CA LYS A 51 8.89 -4.65 -29.35
C LYS A 51 8.02 -4.76 -28.10
N LEU A 52 7.54 -3.61 -27.63
CA LEU A 52 6.69 -3.55 -26.44
C LEU A 52 5.23 -3.86 -26.79
N LYS A 53 4.61 -4.74 -26.01
CA LYS A 53 3.18 -5.12 -26.10
C LYS A 53 2.53 -4.94 -24.74
N ARG A 54 1.27 -4.50 -24.71
CA ARG A 54 0.57 -4.25 -23.45
C ARG A 54 -0.86 -4.78 -23.49
N HIS A 55 -1.29 -5.40 -22.37
CA HIS A 55 -2.68 -5.64 -22.05
C HIS A 55 -3.00 -5.09 -20.65
N ARG A 56 -4.15 -4.39 -20.51
CA ARG A 56 -4.61 -3.83 -19.24
C ARG A 56 -6.12 -3.62 -19.27
N ASP A 57 -6.77 -3.76 -18.12
CA ASP A 57 -8.19 -3.46 -17.97
C ASP A 57 -8.54 -3.15 -16.51
N LEU A 58 -9.78 -2.79 -16.25
CA LEU A 58 -10.37 -2.67 -14.92
C LEU A 58 -10.70 -4.06 -14.37
N GLY A 59 -10.52 -4.25 -13.07
CA GLY A 59 -10.83 -5.49 -12.36
C GLY A 59 -9.61 -6.15 -11.73
N LEU A 60 -9.84 -7.32 -11.14
CA LEU A 60 -8.79 -8.16 -10.55
C LEU A 60 -7.88 -8.76 -11.63
N VAL A 61 -6.66 -9.13 -11.26
CA VAL A 61 -5.70 -9.76 -12.20
C VAL A 61 -6.32 -10.94 -12.94
N ALA A 62 -7.02 -11.83 -12.24
CA ALA A 62 -7.68 -12.98 -12.85
C ALA A 62 -8.88 -12.61 -13.76
N GLU A 63 -9.48 -11.44 -13.56
CA GLU A 63 -10.58 -10.95 -14.42
C GLU A 63 -10.02 -10.31 -15.68
N VAL A 64 -8.98 -9.49 -15.55
CA VAL A 64 -8.30 -8.80 -16.65
C VAL A 64 -7.65 -9.80 -17.62
N PHE A 65 -7.07 -10.88 -17.11
CA PHE A 65 -6.43 -11.94 -17.90
C PHE A 65 -7.28 -13.23 -17.97
N ARG A 66 -8.62 -13.08 -17.97
CA ARG A 66 -9.55 -14.21 -18.05
C ARG A 66 -9.41 -15.02 -19.33
N ASN A 67 -9.13 -14.35 -20.46
CA ASN A 67 -8.87 -15.02 -21.73
C ASN A 67 -7.38 -15.36 -21.81
N PRO A 68 -6.99 -16.65 -21.92
CA PRO A 68 -5.57 -17.03 -22.04
C PRO A 68 -4.82 -16.31 -23.17
N ALA A 69 -5.50 -15.98 -24.28
CA ALA A 69 -4.93 -15.27 -25.40
C ALA A 69 -4.41 -13.87 -25.02
N ASP A 70 -4.98 -13.22 -24.00
CA ASP A 70 -4.53 -11.90 -23.54
C ASP A 70 -3.13 -11.97 -22.93
N LEU A 71 -2.81 -13.10 -22.28
CA LEU A 71 -1.49 -13.37 -21.72
C LEU A 71 -0.52 -13.95 -22.77
N ASP A 72 -1.02 -14.88 -23.63
CA ASP A 72 -0.22 -15.52 -24.67
C ASP A 72 0.29 -14.53 -25.74
N ASN A 73 -0.46 -13.45 -25.98
CA ASN A 73 -0.06 -12.37 -26.89
C ASN A 73 1.07 -11.48 -26.34
N LEU A 74 1.33 -11.54 -25.04
CA LEU A 74 2.40 -10.80 -24.36
C LEU A 74 3.71 -11.62 -24.39
N THR A 75 4.27 -11.80 -25.59
CA THR A 75 5.52 -12.53 -25.82
C THR A 75 6.73 -11.74 -25.35
N GLY A 76 7.87 -12.42 -25.22
CA GLY A 76 9.16 -11.83 -24.91
C GLY A 76 9.75 -12.26 -23.57
N GLU A 77 10.99 -11.83 -23.32
CA GLU A 77 11.79 -12.28 -22.16
C GLU A 77 11.83 -11.26 -21.00
N ALA A 78 11.15 -10.14 -21.14
CA ALA A 78 11.01 -9.15 -20.09
C ALA A 78 9.57 -8.64 -20.00
N ALA A 79 9.13 -8.31 -18.79
CA ALA A 79 7.81 -7.73 -18.57
C ALA A 79 7.78 -6.87 -17.30
N ILE A 80 6.87 -5.88 -17.29
CA ILE A 80 6.47 -5.15 -16.09
C ILE A 80 4.96 -5.23 -15.91
N GLY A 81 4.52 -5.27 -14.66
CA GLY A 81 3.11 -5.34 -14.32
C GLY A 81 2.75 -4.40 -13.18
N HIS A 82 1.46 -4.11 -13.09
CA HIS A 82 0.89 -3.22 -12.10
C HIS A 82 -0.49 -3.70 -11.67
N VAL A 83 -0.77 -3.66 -10.36
CA VAL A 83 -2.11 -3.71 -9.78
C VAL A 83 -2.45 -2.34 -9.21
N ARG A 84 -3.63 -1.83 -9.57
CA ARG A 84 -4.04 -0.46 -9.27
C ARG A 84 -5.03 -0.39 -8.14
N TYR A 85 -4.76 0.55 -7.24
CA TYR A 85 -5.74 1.19 -6.40
C TYR A 85 -5.83 2.69 -6.76
N ALA A 86 -7.04 3.28 -6.81
CA ALA A 86 -7.20 4.69 -7.17
C ALA A 86 -6.95 5.61 -5.97
N THR A 87 -5.74 6.13 -5.85
CA THR A 87 -5.40 7.21 -4.92
C THR A 87 -5.81 8.58 -5.45
N SER A 88 -5.75 8.76 -6.78
CA SER A 88 -6.19 9.97 -7.48
C SER A 88 -6.77 9.62 -8.86
N GLY A 89 -7.74 10.41 -9.34
CA GLY A 89 -8.20 10.36 -10.74
C GLY A 89 -9.23 9.30 -11.10
N GLY A 90 -9.98 8.70 -10.17
CA GLY A 90 -11.10 7.79 -10.45
C GLY A 90 -10.74 6.47 -11.16
N ALA A 91 -11.70 5.53 -11.24
CA ALA A 91 -11.54 4.22 -11.87
C ALA A 91 -11.72 4.29 -13.39
N PHE A 92 -10.81 5.01 -14.08
CA PHE A 92 -10.80 5.10 -15.53
C PHE A 92 -9.70 4.21 -16.12
N ILE A 93 -10.02 3.51 -17.21
CA ILE A 93 -9.06 2.66 -17.93
C ILE A 93 -7.79 3.41 -18.34
N ASN A 94 -7.88 4.72 -18.61
CA ASN A 94 -6.73 5.54 -18.99
C ASN A 94 -5.70 5.68 -17.86
N ASN A 95 -6.10 5.47 -16.60
CA ASN A 95 -5.22 5.52 -15.44
C ASN A 95 -4.66 4.14 -15.04
N VAL A 96 -5.12 3.05 -15.66
CA VAL A 96 -4.58 1.70 -15.41
C VAL A 96 -3.20 1.59 -16.03
N GLN A 97 -2.24 1.12 -15.24
CA GLN A 97 -0.84 0.94 -15.64
C GLN A 97 -0.56 -0.54 -15.98
N PRO A 98 0.59 -0.86 -16.66
CA PRO A 98 1.66 0.05 -17.10
C PRO A 98 1.22 1.01 -18.20
N PHE A 99 1.74 2.23 -18.16
CA PHE A 99 1.64 3.11 -19.31
C PHE A 99 2.60 2.67 -20.42
N PHE A 100 2.20 2.89 -21.66
CA PHE A 100 3.03 2.64 -22.84
C PHE A 100 3.06 3.90 -23.71
N PHE A 101 4.27 4.33 -23.99
CA PHE A 101 4.55 5.50 -24.80
C PHE A 101 5.42 5.10 -25.97
N SER A 102 5.01 5.50 -27.18
CA SER A 102 5.75 5.28 -28.41
C SER A 102 6.05 6.62 -29.06
N PHE A 103 7.33 6.95 -29.14
CA PHE A 103 7.85 8.10 -29.83
C PHE A 103 8.54 7.66 -31.13
N TYR A 104 8.92 8.62 -31.98
CA TYR A 104 9.63 8.31 -33.19
C TYR A 104 10.97 7.57 -32.94
N ASP A 105 11.64 7.92 -31.87
CA ASP A 105 13.00 7.49 -31.52
C ASP A 105 13.08 6.54 -30.31
N MET A 106 11.95 6.23 -29.66
CA MET A 106 11.95 5.48 -28.41
C MET A 106 10.58 4.90 -28.07
N GLN A 107 10.57 3.67 -27.56
CA GLN A 107 9.42 3.11 -26.85
C GLN A 107 9.74 2.98 -25.35
N MET A 108 8.74 3.17 -24.50
CA MET A 108 8.87 3.08 -23.06
C MET A 108 7.60 2.60 -22.39
N GLY A 109 7.74 1.65 -21.46
CA GLY A 109 6.72 1.25 -20.50
C GLY A 109 7.00 1.85 -19.13
N LEU A 110 5.96 2.20 -18.37
CA LEU A 110 6.09 2.83 -17.06
C LEU A 110 5.04 2.33 -16.08
N ALA A 111 5.48 1.84 -14.92
CA ALA A 111 4.65 1.48 -13.77
C ALA A 111 5.12 2.21 -12.52
N HIS A 112 4.19 2.65 -11.68
CA HIS A 112 4.44 3.50 -10.52
C HIS A 112 3.58 3.07 -9.33
N ASN A 113 4.21 2.92 -8.18
CA ASN A 113 3.58 2.81 -6.87
C ASN A 113 3.96 4.03 -6.03
N GLY A 114 2.99 4.85 -5.64
CA GLY A 114 3.20 6.04 -4.83
C GLY A 114 2.33 7.24 -5.24
N ASN A 115 2.73 8.43 -4.80
CA ASN A 115 2.09 9.70 -5.15
C ASN A 115 3.10 10.85 -5.13
N LEU A 116 3.08 11.66 -6.19
CA LEU A 116 3.96 12.83 -6.31
C LEU A 116 3.34 14.05 -5.64
N THR A 117 4.05 14.65 -4.69
CA THR A 117 3.58 15.84 -3.96
C THR A 117 3.66 17.13 -4.77
N ASN A 118 4.41 17.16 -5.88
CA ASN A 118 4.53 18.30 -6.79
C ASN A 118 3.93 18.04 -8.20
N ALA A 119 3.02 17.08 -8.28
CA ALA A 119 2.42 16.64 -9.55
C ALA A 119 1.70 17.76 -10.31
N HIS A 120 0.88 18.56 -9.62
CA HIS A 120 0.09 19.62 -10.23
C HIS A 120 0.97 20.76 -10.79
N SER A 121 2.00 21.16 -10.02
CA SER A 121 2.95 22.20 -10.45
C SER A 121 3.75 21.76 -11.66
N LEU A 122 4.27 20.53 -11.68
CA LEU A 122 5.00 19.96 -12.80
C LEU A 122 4.10 19.80 -14.04
N ARG A 123 2.87 19.34 -13.87
CA ARG A 123 1.91 19.19 -14.96
C ARG A 123 1.65 20.54 -15.64
N ARG A 124 1.35 21.59 -14.87
CA ARG A 124 1.14 22.95 -15.40
C ARG A 124 2.36 23.49 -16.16
N GLU A 125 3.57 23.22 -15.65
CA GLU A 125 4.81 23.60 -16.33
C GLU A 125 4.95 22.89 -17.68
N LEU A 126 4.72 21.57 -17.71
CA LEU A 126 4.84 20.75 -18.90
C LEU A 126 3.78 21.09 -19.94
N GLU A 127 2.53 21.34 -19.54
CA GLU A 127 1.44 21.78 -20.43
C GLU A 127 1.78 23.14 -21.08
N LYS A 128 2.36 24.08 -20.33
CA LYS A 128 2.86 25.35 -20.91
C LYS A 128 3.97 25.15 -21.93
N LYS A 129 4.72 24.05 -21.84
CA LYS A 129 5.75 23.65 -22.80
C LYS A 129 5.21 22.82 -23.98
N GLY A 130 3.88 22.63 -24.05
CA GLY A 130 3.21 21.90 -25.12
C GLY A 130 3.01 20.41 -24.88
N SER A 131 3.25 19.90 -23.68
CA SER A 131 2.93 18.50 -23.35
C SER A 131 1.42 18.27 -23.34
N ILE A 132 0.99 17.16 -23.92
CA ILE A 132 -0.41 16.70 -23.90
C ILE A 132 -0.49 15.44 -23.05
N PHE A 133 -1.28 15.47 -22.00
CA PHE A 133 -1.50 14.35 -21.10
C PHE A 133 -2.70 13.51 -21.54
N ALA A 134 -2.52 12.19 -21.60
CA ALA A 134 -3.58 11.23 -21.94
C ALA A 134 -4.35 10.73 -20.72
N SER A 135 -3.80 10.92 -19.50
CA SER A 135 -4.37 10.48 -18.24
C SER A 135 -4.39 11.58 -17.19
N SER A 136 -5.09 11.36 -16.09
CA SER A 136 -5.02 12.22 -14.90
C SER A 136 -3.97 11.73 -13.88
N SER A 137 -3.26 10.64 -14.18
CA SER A 137 -2.24 10.07 -13.31
C SER A 137 -1.00 10.95 -13.23
N ASP A 138 -0.43 11.07 -12.04
CA ASP A 138 0.86 11.72 -11.79
C ASP A 138 2.04 10.95 -12.41
N THR A 139 1.88 9.65 -12.61
CA THR A 139 2.87 8.77 -13.23
C THR A 139 3.32 9.26 -14.61
N GLU A 140 2.41 9.83 -15.40
CA GLU A 140 2.68 10.32 -16.76
C GLU A 140 3.68 11.51 -16.78
N ILE A 141 3.81 12.21 -15.65
CA ILE A 141 4.71 13.35 -15.50
C ILE A 141 6.17 12.94 -15.75
N LEU A 142 6.60 11.80 -15.19
CA LEU A 142 7.97 11.33 -15.34
C LEU A 142 8.33 11.12 -16.82
N MET A 143 7.44 10.57 -17.62
CA MET A 143 7.63 10.39 -19.07
C MET A 143 7.85 11.73 -19.78
N HIS A 144 7.01 12.72 -19.49
CA HIS A 144 7.16 14.06 -20.09
C HIS A 144 8.45 14.74 -19.66
N LEU A 145 8.89 14.59 -18.41
CA LEU A 145 10.17 15.10 -17.94
C LEU A 145 11.34 14.46 -18.71
N ILE A 146 11.33 13.14 -18.87
CA ILE A 146 12.34 12.41 -19.65
C ILE A 146 12.37 12.92 -21.10
N ARG A 147 11.20 13.15 -21.70
CA ARG A 147 11.10 13.64 -23.09
C ARG A 147 11.62 15.07 -23.26
N HIS A 148 11.41 15.93 -22.27
CA HIS A 148 11.89 17.31 -22.30
C HIS A 148 13.36 17.47 -21.88
N SER A 149 14.00 16.44 -21.33
CA SER A 149 15.41 16.48 -20.95
C SER A 149 16.30 16.64 -22.16
N LYS A 150 17.33 17.47 -22.03
CA LYS A 150 18.34 17.74 -23.06
C LYS A 150 19.57 16.84 -22.95
N GLN A 151 19.60 15.93 -21.98
CA GLN A 151 20.69 14.96 -21.86
C GLN A 151 20.75 14.05 -23.09
N GLU A 152 21.92 13.51 -23.39
CA GLU A 152 22.11 12.66 -24.57
C GLU A 152 21.62 11.22 -24.32
N ASN A 153 22.11 10.58 -23.26
CA ASN A 153 21.74 9.21 -22.94
C ASN A 153 20.50 9.10 -22.04
N PHE A 154 19.83 7.96 -22.10
CA PHE A 154 18.58 7.75 -21.37
C PHE A 154 18.76 7.78 -19.84
N LEU A 155 19.84 7.21 -19.30
CA LEU A 155 20.07 7.17 -17.86
C LEU A 155 20.23 8.58 -17.29
N ASP A 156 20.91 9.47 -17.97
CA ASP A 156 21.05 10.86 -17.53
C ASP A 156 19.72 11.63 -17.64
N LYS A 157 18.92 11.37 -18.70
CA LYS A 157 17.53 11.89 -18.78
C LYS A 157 16.69 11.43 -17.61
N LEU A 158 16.78 10.15 -17.27
CA LEU A 158 16.04 9.56 -16.14
C LEU A 158 16.48 10.19 -14.82
N LYS A 159 17.79 10.28 -14.55
CA LYS A 159 18.34 10.91 -13.35
C LYS A 159 17.91 12.38 -13.21
N GLU A 160 18.00 13.16 -14.29
CA GLU A 160 17.54 14.55 -14.30
C GLU A 160 16.04 14.64 -13.95
N SER A 161 15.24 13.75 -14.53
CA SER A 161 13.79 13.71 -14.33
C SER A 161 13.42 13.29 -12.90
N LEU A 162 14.08 12.25 -12.34
CA LEU A 162 13.86 11.78 -10.98
C LEU A 162 14.22 12.83 -9.92
N ARG A 163 15.21 13.69 -10.16
CA ARG A 163 15.52 14.81 -9.24
C ARG A 163 14.44 15.90 -9.21
N ARG A 164 13.58 15.94 -10.23
CA ARG A 164 12.51 16.94 -10.34
C ARG A 164 11.22 16.49 -9.67
N VAL A 165 10.92 15.21 -9.64
CA VAL A 165 9.73 14.67 -8.98
C VAL A 165 9.95 14.59 -7.48
N GLN A 166 8.91 14.90 -6.70
CA GLN A 166 8.93 14.89 -5.24
C GLN A 166 7.76 14.06 -4.71
N GLY A 167 7.93 13.46 -3.53
CA GLY A 167 6.93 12.60 -2.90
C GLY A 167 7.38 11.15 -2.81
N GLY A 168 6.43 10.25 -2.58
CA GLY A 168 6.71 8.81 -2.50
C GLY A 168 6.58 8.16 -3.86
N PHE A 169 7.61 7.42 -4.30
CA PHE A 169 7.54 6.67 -5.55
C PHE A 169 8.47 5.46 -5.61
N ALA A 170 7.94 4.38 -6.17
CA ALA A 170 8.70 3.27 -6.70
C ALA A 170 8.31 3.11 -8.17
N TYR A 171 9.28 3.23 -9.08
CA TYR A 171 9.07 3.15 -10.52
C TYR A 171 9.67 1.89 -11.12
N LEU A 172 8.96 1.30 -12.09
CA LEU A 172 9.53 0.37 -13.07
C LEU A 172 9.42 1.01 -14.46
N ILE A 173 10.54 1.10 -15.15
CA ILE A 173 10.63 1.69 -16.48
C ILE A 173 11.21 0.64 -17.43
N MET A 174 10.40 0.16 -18.40
CA MET A 174 10.79 -0.80 -19.41
C MET A 174 11.15 -0.07 -20.68
N ARG A 175 12.35 -0.30 -21.18
CA ARG A 175 12.78 0.07 -22.52
C ARG A 175 12.99 -1.16 -23.39
N GLU A 176 13.37 -0.92 -24.64
CA GLU A 176 13.64 -1.94 -25.62
C GLU A 176 14.79 -2.88 -25.18
N ASP A 177 15.78 -2.32 -24.48
CA ASP A 177 17.06 -2.97 -24.13
C ASP A 177 17.29 -3.13 -22.62
N LYS A 178 16.47 -2.51 -21.76
CA LYS A 178 16.70 -2.46 -20.31
C LYS A 178 15.43 -2.30 -19.48
N LEU A 179 15.46 -2.85 -18.28
CA LEU A 179 14.52 -2.57 -17.20
C LEU A 179 15.22 -1.71 -16.14
N TYR A 180 14.62 -0.58 -15.80
CA TYR A 180 15.05 0.28 -14.70
C TYR A 180 14.05 0.18 -13.55
N ALA A 181 14.56 0.07 -12.33
CA ALA A 181 13.78 0.23 -11.11
C ALA A 181 14.34 1.40 -10.32
N ALA A 182 13.51 2.35 -9.92
CA ALA A 182 13.95 3.55 -9.20
C ALA A 182 13.09 3.78 -7.95
N LEU A 183 13.76 4.19 -6.86
CA LEU A 183 13.13 4.43 -5.57
C LEU A 183 13.32 5.89 -5.15
N ASP A 184 12.30 6.48 -4.50
CA ASP A 184 12.37 7.85 -3.98
C ASP A 184 13.47 8.02 -2.92
N PRO A 185 13.89 9.29 -2.62
CA PRO A 185 15.01 9.57 -1.71
C PRO A 185 14.76 9.17 -0.25
N ASN A 186 13.52 8.83 0.10
CA ASN A 186 13.14 8.41 1.44
C ASN A 186 12.78 6.91 1.52
N GLY A 187 12.62 6.24 0.36
CA GLY A 187 12.19 4.85 0.33
C GLY A 187 10.80 4.64 0.93
N PHE A 188 9.86 5.58 0.69
CA PHE A 188 8.51 5.51 1.26
C PHE A 188 7.80 4.22 0.89
N ARG A 189 8.05 3.69 -0.32
CA ARG A 189 7.45 2.46 -0.82
C ARG A 189 8.46 1.33 -0.85
N PRO A 190 8.10 0.12 -0.40
CA PRO A 190 9.00 -1.01 -0.49
C PRO A 190 9.25 -1.38 -1.95
N LEU A 191 10.49 -1.72 -2.26
CA LEU A 191 10.89 -2.27 -3.55
C LEU A 191 12.11 -3.16 -3.36
N SER A 192 12.01 -4.42 -3.80
CA SER A 192 13.05 -5.43 -3.62
C SER A 192 13.45 -6.04 -4.96
N ILE A 193 14.72 -6.46 -5.06
CA ILE A 193 15.23 -7.22 -6.18
C ILE A 193 15.51 -8.67 -5.76
N GLY A 194 15.15 -9.61 -6.64
CA GLY A 194 15.37 -11.04 -6.48
C GLY A 194 15.91 -11.68 -7.75
N ARG A 195 16.38 -12.92 -7.64
CA ARG A 195 16.91 -13.68 -8.75
C ARG A 195 16.29 -15.08 -8.82
N MET A 196 15.86 -15.49 -9.98
CA MET A 196 15.35 -16.84 -10.24
C MET A 196 16.50 -17.83 -10.50
N LYS A 197 16.24 -19.13 -10.32
CA LYS A 197 17.23 -20.20 -10.54
C LYS A 197 17.76 -20.26 -11.97
N ASN A 198 16.96 -19.86 -12.97
CA ASN A 198 17.39 -19.77 -14.37
C ASN A 198 18.23 -18.54 -14.68
N GLY A 199 18.49 -17.68 -13.69
CA GLY A 199 19.29 -16.47 -13.83
C GLY A 199 18.49 -15.20 -14.06
N ALA A 200 17.18 -15.27 -14.34
CA ALA A 200 16.32 -14.12 -14.53
C ALA A 200 16.24 -13.23 -13.28
N TRP A 201 16.17 -11.93 -13.49
CA TRP A 201 16.04 -10.95 -12.43
C TRP A 201 14.59 -10.51 -12.26
N VAL A 202 14.15 -10.36 -11.03
CA VAL A 202 12.82 -9.88 -10.67
C VAL A 202 12.88 -8.70 -9.72
N VAL A 203 11.93 -7.78 -9.87
CA VAL A 203 11.75 -6.63 -8.97
C VAL A 203 10.30 -6.62 -8.52
N SER A 204 10.03 -6.42 -7.24
CA SER A 204 8.66 -6.42 -6.70
C SER A 204 8.50 -5.44 -5.55
N SER A 205 7.30 -4.91 -5.41
CA SER A 205 6.88 -4.12 -4.24
C SER A 205 7.00 -4.93 -2.94
N GLU A 206 6.70 -6.25 -2.98
CA GLU A 206 6.81 -7.12 -1.81
C GLU A 206 7.49 -8.44 -2.13
N THR A 207 8.23 -8.96 -1.14
CA THR A 207 8.96 -10.23 -1.27
C THR A 207 8.05 -11.46 -1.31
N CYS A 208 6.79 -11.36 -0.86
CA CYS A 208 5.81 -12.44 -0.99
C CYS A 208 5.59 -12.89 -2.46
N ALA A 209 5.82 -11.99 -3.42
CA ALA A 209 5.76 -12.33 -4.83
C ALA A 209 6.93 -13.24 -5.27
N PHE A 210 8.10 -13.11 -4.65
CA PHE A 210 9.28 -13.90 -5.00
C PHE A 210 9.08 -15.40 -4.72
N GLU A 211 8.49 -15.74 -3.57
CA GLU A 211 8.21 -17.14 -3.24
C GLU A 211 7.30 -17.81 -4.28
N VAL A 212 6.26 -17.09 -4.72
CA VAL A 212 5.31 -17.61 -5.70
C VAL A 212 5.93 -17.82 -7.08
N VAL A 213 6.85 -16.95 -7.50
CA VAL A 213 7.52 -17.07 -8.80
C VAL A 213 8.81 -17.89 -8.73
N GLY A 214 9.23 -18.37 -7.56
CA GLY A 214 10.43 -19.16 -7.36
C GLY A 214 11.72 -18.34 -7.48
N ALA A 215 11.68 -17.08 -7.07
CA ALA A 215 12.84 -16.20 -7.00
C ALA A 215 13.40 -16.12 -5.57
N GLU A 216 14.70 -16.02 -5.45
CA GLU A 216 15.38 -15.76 -4.19
C GLU A 216 15.58 -14.25 -4.00
N TRP A 217 15.26 -13.75 -2.80
CA TRP A 217 15.51 -12.36 -2.44
C TRP A 217 17.02 -12.06 -2.44
N VAL A 218 17.39 -10.97 -3.06
CA VAL A 218 18.79 -10.49 -3.08
C VAL A 218 18.95 -9.34 -2.10
N ARG A 219 18.16 -8.28 -2.23
CA ARG A 219 18.12 -7.15 -1.31
C ARG A 219 16.96 -6.19 -1.61
N ASP A 220 16.71 -5.28 -0.72
CA ASP A 220 15.84 -4.12 -0.96
C ASP A 220 16.60 -3.02 -1.71
N LEU A 221 15.91 -2.20 -2.49
CA LEU A 221 16.48 -1.00 -3.09
C LEU A 221 16.73 0.05 -2.01
N LYS A 222 17.80 0.81 -2.19
CA LYS A 222 18.14 1.93 -1.31
C LYS A 222 17.41 3.20 -1.74
N PRO A 223 17.10 4.12 -0.79
CA PRO A 223 16.61 5.45 -1.11
C PRO A 223 17.50 6.16 -2.16
N GLY A 224 16.88 6.74 -3.19
CA GLY A 224 17.58 7.46 -4.25
C GLY A 224 18.32 6.57 -5.28
N GLU A 225 18.11 5.26 -5.24
CA GLU A 225 18.80 4.29 -6.11
C GLU A 225 18.04 4.06 -7.42
N ILE A 226 18.80 3.73 -8.46
CA ILE A 226 18.34 3.15 -9.72
C ILE A 226 19.01 1.80 -9.90
N VAL A 227 18.22 0.75 -10.04
CA VAL A 227 18.66 -0.58 -10.46
C VAL A 227 18.43 -0.70 -11.96
N ILE A 228 19.45 -1.12 -12.70
CA ILE A 228 19.43 -1.27 -14.15
C ILE A 228 19.67 -2.75 -14.47
N ILE A 229 18.74 -3.35 -15.20
CA ILE A 229 18.77 -4.77 -15.56
C ILE A 229 18.75 -4.89 -17.07
N ASP A 230 19.70 -5.64 -17.62
CA ASP A 230 19.80 -5.97 -19.03
C ASP A 230 20.38 -7.40 -19.22
N ASP A 231 20.72 -7.76 -20.44
CA ASP A 231 21.23 -9.10 -20.77
C ASP A 231 22.64 -9.37 -20.18
N GLU A 232 23.38 -8.31 -19.81
CA GLU A 232 24.69 -8.44 -19.15
C GLU A 232 24.55 -8.63 -17.63
N GLY A 233 23.38 -8.35 -17.05
CA GLY A 233 23.07 -8.52 -15.63
C GLY A 233 22.45 -7.30 -14.95
N VAL A 234 22.90 -7.03 -13.73
CA VAL A 234 22.39 -5.93 -12.89
C VAL A 234 23.48 -4.93 -12.57
N THR A 235 23.17 -3.65 -12.81
CA THR A 235 24.01 -2.53 -12.41
C THR A 235 23.22 -1.64 -11.43
N TYR A 236 23.91 -1.02 -10.50
CA TYR A 236 23.34 -0.13 -9.49
C TYR A 236 23.90 1.28 -9.68
N ASP A 237 23.03 2.26 -9.64
CA ASP A 237 23.39 3.67 -9.76
C ASP A 237 22.51 4.51 -8.80
N SER A 238 22.84 5.78 -8.63
CA SER A 238 22.08 6.70 -7.80
C SER A 238 21.83 8.00 -8.56
N TYR A 239 20.63 8.55 -8.41
CA TYR A 239 20.31 9.86 -8.98
C TYR A 239 20.42 10.99 -7.96
N THR A 240 20.57 10.66 -6.67
CA THR A 240 20.78 11.63 -5.58
C THR A 240 21.53 10.99 -4.43
N THR A 241 22.29 11.80 -3.68
CA THR A 241 22.93 11.42 -2.40
C THR A 241 22.21 12.03 -1.21
N ASP A 242 21.26 12.92 -1.44
CA ASP A 242 20.40 13.50 -0.39
C ASP A 242 19.27 12.54 -0.10
N THR A 243 19.53 11.60 0.80
CA THR A 243 18.60 10.50 1.11
C THR A 243 18.47 10.30 2.62
N GLN A 244 17.25 9.96 3.05
CA GLN A 244 16.95 9.60 4.43
C GLN A 244 15.86 8.55 4.47
N LEU A 245 16.15 7.38 4.99
CA LEU A 245 15.14 6.31 5.10
C LEU A 245 13.95 6.76 5.94
N ALA A 246 12.75 6.66 5.37
CA ALA A 246 11.47 6.96 5.99
C ALA A 246 10.35 6.09 5.38
N ILE A 247 10.49 4.76 5.46
CA ILE A 247 9.50 3.84 4.91
C ILE A 247 8.14 4.02 5.58
N CYS A 248 7.07 3.91 4.83
CA CYS A 248 5.72 4.04 5.35
C CYS A 248 5.45 3.01 6.46
N SER A 249 5.15 3.48 7.68
CA SER A 249 4.85 2.62 8.83
C SER A 249 3.61 1.75 8.60
N MET A 250 2.66 2.21 7.78
CA MET A 250 1.45 1.46 7.45
C MET A 250 1.73 0.21 6.61
N GLU A 251 2.89 0.10 5.98
CA GLU A 251 3.32 -1.16 5.34
C GLU A 251 3.41 -2.29 6.39
N TYR A 252 3.98 -2.00 7.56
CA TYR A 252 4.03 -2.97 8.65
C TYR A 252 2.70 -3.13 9.38
N VAL A 253 1.94 -2.07 9.57
CA VAL A 253 0.66 -2.11 10.30
C VAL A 253 -0.41 -2.86 9.51
N TYR A 254 -0.57 -2.54 8.22
CA TYR A 254 -1.73 -2.98 7.45
C TYR A 254 -1.43 -3.50 6.04
N PHE A 255 -0.67 -2.75 5.18
CA PHE A 255 -0.65 -3.01 3.74
C PHE A 255 0.06 -4.30 3.35
N ALA A 256 1.31 -4.49 3.81
CA ALA A 256 2.08 -5.63 3.37
C ALA A 256 1.51 -6.95 3.89
N ARG A 257 1.66 -8.00 3.10
CA ARG A 257 1.29 -9.35 3.51
C ARG A 257 2.17 -9.81 4.69
N PRO A 258 1.63 -10.60 5.63
CA PRO A 258 2.38 -11.07 6.80
C PRO A 258 3.64 -11.87 6.46
N ASP A 259 3.66 -12.55 5.31
CA ASP A 259 4.79 -13.33 4.80
C ASP A 259 5.88 -12.47 4.13
N SER A 260 5.62 -11.20 3.87
CA SER A 260 6.63 -10.28 3.30
C SER A 260 7.72 -9.92 4.30
N VAL A 261 8.91 -9.63 3.75
CA VAL A 261 10.07 -9.08 4.46
C VAL A 261 10.39 -7.72 3.86
N ILE A 262 10.49 -6.69 4.69
CA ILE A 262 10.79 -5.31 4.28
C ILE A 262 11.94 -4.80 5.15
N HIS A 263 13.01 -4.32 4.54
CA HIS A 263 14.23 -3.89 5.26
C HIS A 263 14.72 -4.91 6.31
N GLY A 264 14.71 -6.20 5.95
CA GLY A 264 15.13 -7.29 6.83
C GLY A 264 14.14 -7.68 7.93
N VAL A 265 12.99 -6.98 8.03
CA VAL A 265 11.97 -7.24 9.04
C VAL A 265 10.79 -7.99 8.44
N ASN A 266 10.49 -9.18 8.95
CA ASN A 266 9.28 -9.91 8.58
C ASN A 266 8.04 -9.23 9.15
N VAL A 267 7.05 -8.97 8.32
CA VAL A 267 5.82 -8.23 8.66
C VAL A 267 5.00 -8.93 9.74
N HIS A 268 4.85 -10.27 9.66
CA HIS A 268 4.17 -11.04 10.71
C HIS A 268 4.86 -10.88 12.06
N ALA A 269 6.19 -10.99 12.10
CA ALA A 269 6.96 -10.86 13.33
C ALA A 269 6.84 -9.44 13.92
N ALA A 270 6.86 -8.40 13.08
CA ALA A 270 6.64 -7.02 13.51
C ALA A 270 5.24 -6.85 14.13
N ARG A 271 4.19 -7.32 13.45
CA ARG A 271 2.81 -7.27 13.98
C ARG A 271 2.64 -8.06 15.27
N LYS A 272 3.32 -9.20 15.44
CA LYS A 272 3.33 -9.93 16.71
C LYS A 272 3.97 -9.11 17.83
N ARG A 273 5.08 -8.43 17.57
CA ARG A 273 5.72 -7.53 18.55
C ARG A 273 4.81 -6.35 18.92
N MET A 274 4.13 -5.75 17.91
CA MET A 274 3.10 -4.73 18.16
C MET A 274 2.00 -5.25 19.08
N GLY A 275 1.51 -6.46 18.87
CA GLY A 275 0.51 -7.10 19.71
C GLY A 275 1.00 -7.33 21.14
N ARG A 276 2.24 -7.79 21.34
CA ARG A 276 2.83 -7.96 22.68
C ARG A 276 2.94 -6.61 23.40
N ARG A 277 3.48 -5.59 22.71
CA ARG A 277 3.59 -4.25 23.29
C ARG A 277 2.22 -3.67 23.64
N LEU A 278 1.22 -3.84 22.77
CA LEU A 278 -0.16 -3.41 23.01
C LEU A 278 -0.75 -4.10 24.25
N ALA A 279 -0.44 -5.39 24.49
CA ALA A 279 -0.88 -6.09 25.69
C ALA A 279 -0.25 -5.53 26.98
N GLN A 280 1.01 -5.07 26.93
CA GLN A 280 1.68 -4.40 28.05
C GLN A 280 1.07 -3.01 28.34
N GLU A 281 0.54 -2.33 27.33
CA GLU A 281 -0.12 -1.03 27.45
C GLU A 281 -1.62 -1.16 27.81
N PHE A 282 -2.21 -2.35 27.70
CA PHE A 282 -3.60 -2.64 28.00
C PHE A 282 -3.82 -2.86 29.50
N GLN A 283 -4.82 -2.18 30.12
CA GLN A 283 -5.02 -2.15 31.57
C GLN A 283 -6.40 -2.66 32.03
N HIS A 284 -7.07 -3.47 31.21
CA HIS A 284 -8.41 -3.97 31.54
C HIS A 284 -8.42 -5.49 31.71
N GLU A 285 -9.35 -6.00 32.52
CA GLU A 285 -9.57 -7.43 32.63
C GLU A 285 -10.39 -7.97 31.46
N ALA A 286 -9.99 -9.12 30.94
CA ALA A 286 -10.67 -9.78 29.84
C ALA A 286 -10.57 -11.32 29.96
N ASP A 287 -11.38 -12.02 29.16
CA ASP A 287 -11.45 -13.49 29.19
C ASP A 287 -10.83 -14.09 27.91
N ILE A 288 -10.94 -13.42 26.78
CA ILE A 288 -10.45 -13.89 25.48
C ILE A 288 -9.95 -12.73 24.60
N VAL A 289 -9.05 -13.07 23.69
CA VAL A 289 -8.58 -12.19 22.60
C VAL A 289 -9.21 -12.64 21.28
N VAL A 290 -9.72 -11.70 20.50
CA VAL A 290 -10.30 -11.94 19.18
C VAL A 290 -9.68 -10.96 18.17
N GLY A 291 -8.92 -11.48 17.20
CA GLY A 291 -8.36 -10.67 16.13
C GLY A 291 -9.39 -10.39 15.01
N VAL A 292 -9.42 -9.16 14.52
CA VAL A 292 -10.23 -8.82 13.34
C VAL A 292 -9.56 -9.42 12.08
N PRO A 293 -10.22 -10.33 11.34
CA PRO A 293 -9.61 -10.97 10.17
C PRO A 293 -9.58 -10.02 8.96
N ASN A 294 -8.47 -10.02 8.13
CA ASN A 294 -7.30 -10.91 8.30
C ASN A 294 -6.07 -10.13 8.84
N SER A 295 -6.07 -8.81 8.76
CA SER A 295 -4.92 -7.93 9.03
C SER A 295 -4.40 -8.03 10.45
N SER A 296 -5.30 -8.20 11.43
CA SER A 296 -4.98 -8.11 12.86
C SER A 296 -4.66 -9.44 13.52
N LEU A 297 -4.72 -10.58 12.79
CA LEU A 297 -4.50 -11.90 13.38
C LEU A 297 -3.10 -12.07 13.97
N SER A 298 -2.08 -11.47 13.33
CA SER A 298 -0.70 -11.51 13.84
C SER A 298 -0.56 -10.73 15.15
N ALA A 299 -1.16 -9.55 15.24
CA ALA A 299 -1.16 -8.72 16.43
C ALA A 299 -1.95 -9.40 17.57
N ALA A 300 -3.12 -9.97 17.27
CA ALA A 300 -3.91 -10.73 18.24
C ALA A 300 -3.14 -11.93 18.83
N SER A 301 -2.37 -12.64 17.98
CA SER A 301 -1.48 -13.71 18.46
C SER A 301 -0.42 -13.19 19.43
N GLY A 302 0.23 -12.06 19.11
CA GLY A 302 1.22 -11.44 19.98
C GLY A 302 0.61 -10.94 21.30
N PHE A 303 -0.58 -10.33 21.23
CA PHE A 303 -1.33 -9.88 22.39
C PHE A 303 -1.67 -11.05 23.33
N SER A 304 -2.16 -12.15 22.77
CA SER A 304 -2.48 -13.37 23.53
C SER A 304 -1.25 -13.97 24.22
N GLU A 305 -0.12 -14.03 23.52
CA GLU A 305 1.12 -14.56 24.10
C GLU A 305 1.61 -13.74 25.30
N GLU A 306 1.50 -12.41 25.24
CA GLU A 306 1.96 -11.52 26.32
C GLU A 306 0.98 -11.47 27.49
N SER A 307 -0.32 -11.35 27.19
CA SER A 307 -1.37 -11.25 28.22
C SER A 307 -1.70 -12.58 28.90
N GLY A 308 -1.37 -13.72 28.27
CA GLY A 308 -1.79 -15.05 28.71
C GLY A 308 -3.26 -15.37 28.44
N LEU A 309 -4.02 -14.47 27.82
CA LEU A 309 -5.42 -14.68 27.46
C LEU A 309 -5.52 -15.61 26.22
N PRO A 310 -6.48 -16.55 26.18
CA PRO A 310 -6.67 -17.40 25.00
C PRO A 310 -7.07 -16.59 23.78
N ASN A 311 -6.42 -16.87 22.62
CA ASN A 311 -6.78 -16.30 21.33
C ASN A 311 -7.83 -17.18 20.65
N GLU A 312 -9.02 -16.63 20.43
CA GLU A 312 -10.17 -17.35 19.94
C GLU A 312 -10.69 -16.80 18.60
N MET A 313 -11.25 -17.69 17.78
CA MET A 313 -11.87 -17.31 16.50
C MET A 313 -13.29 -16.74 16.71
N GLY A 314 -13.40 -15.66 17.46
CA GLY A 314 -14.67 -14.98 17.74
C GLY A 314 -15.28 -14.26 16.54
N LEU A 315 -14.47 -13.98 15.49
CA LEU A 315 -14.87 -13.35 14.25
C LEU A 315 -14.41 -14.18 13.05
N ILE A 316 -15.28 -14.35 12.06
CA ILE A 316 -15.00 -15.09 10.81
C ILE A 316 -15.34 -14.22 9.61
N LYS A 317 -14.37 -14.08 8.69
CA LYS A 317 -14.56 -13.41 7.40
C LYS A 317 -14.99 -14.42 6.34
N ASN A 318 -16.07 -14.13 5.64
CA ASN A 318 -16.50 -14.94 4.51
C ASN A 318 -15.59 -14.67 3.30
N GLN A 319 -14.83 -15.68 2.89
CA GLN A 319 -13.86 -15.59 1.79
C GLN A 319 -14.51 -15.57 0.39
N TYR A 320 -15.76 -16.02 0.27
CA TYR A 320 -16.47 -16.16 -1.01
C TYR A 320 -17.25 -14.90 -1.40
N ILE A 321 -17.34 -13.90 -0.51
CA ILE A 321 -17.99 -12.64 -0.81
C ILE A 321 -16.92 -11.65 -1.24
N GLN A 322 -16.83 -11.46 -2.56
CA GLN A 322 -16.06 -10.40 -3.19
C GLN A 322 -16.72 -9.02 -2.92
N ARG A 323 -16.17 -7.92 -3.46
CA ARG A 323 -16.76 -6.58 -3.32
C ARG A 323 -18.26 -6.64 -3.61
N THR A 324 -19.07 -6.26 -2.62
CA THR A 324 -20.52 -6.10 -2.82
C THR A 324 -20.76 -4.99 -3.82
N PHE A 325 -21.45 -5.30 -4.91
CA PHE A 325 -22.00 -4.28 -5.80
C PHE A 325 -22.77 -3.24 -4.98
N ILE A 326 -22.80 -2.00 -5.49
CA ILE A 326 -23.58 -0.89 -4.87
C ILE A 326 -25.01 -1.37 -4.68
N GLN A 327 -25.38 -1.62 -3.43
CA GLN A 327 -26.73 -2.04 -3.09
C GLN A 327 -27.64 -0.80 -2.97
N PRO A 328 -28.80 -0.81 -3.59
CA PRO A 328 -29.66 0.40 -3.71
C PRO A 328 -30.32 0.83 -2.39
N THR A 329 -30.42 -0.06 -1.40
CA THR A 329 -31.09 0.25 -0.12
C THR A 329 -30.14 0.11 1.07
N GLN A 330 -30.43 0.83 2.17
CA GLN A 330 -29.67 0.76 3.42
C GLN A 330 -29.70 -0.66 4.01
N GLU A 331 -30.84 -1.31 4.00
CA GLU A 331 -31.03 -2.68 4.52
C GLU A 331 -30.19 -3.72 3.76
N LEU A 332 -30.14 -3.63 2.43
CA LEU A 332 -29.31 -4.52 1.60
C LEU A 332 -27.83 -4.28 1.81
N ARG A 333 -27.40 -3.03 2.08
CA ARG A 333 -26.00 -2.73 2.45
C ARG A 333 -25.64 -3.33 3.80
N GLU A 334 -26.55 -3.24 4.79
CA GLU A 334 -26.35 -3.85 6.10
C GLU A 334 -26.28 -5.37 6.03
N GLN A 335 -27.14 -6.01 5.23
CA GLN A 335 -27.07 -7.45 4.94
C GLN A 335 -25.76 -7.82 4.24
N GLY A 336 -25.33 -7.04 3.24
CA GLY A 336 -24.08 -7.27 2.51
C GLY A 336 -22.85 -7.26 3.39
N VAL A 337 -22.87 -6.49 4.47
CA VAL A 337 -21.73 -6.47 5.41
C VAL A 337 -21.87 -7.57 6.48
N ARG A 338 -23.07 -7.93 6.94
CA ARG A 338 -23.28 -9.12 7.80
C ARG A 338 -22.83 -10.40 7.11
N MET A 339 -22.93 -10.46 5.78
CA MET A 339 -22.40 -11.57 5.00
C MET A 339 -20.86 -11.62 4.96
N LYS A 340 -20.18 -10.47 5.09
CA LYS A 340 -18.70 -10.41 5.02
C LYS A 340 -18.00 -10.80 6.30
N LEU A 341 -18.57 -10.46 7.45
CA LEU A 341 -18.00 -10.73 8.77
C LEU A 341 -19.10 -11.22 9.71
N SER A 342 -18.85 -12.31 10.42
CA SER A 342 -19.77 -12.91 11.37
C SER A 342 -19.08 -13.16 12.71
N ALA A 343 -19.81 -12.92 13.81
CA ALA A 343 -19.35 -13.32 15.14
C ALA A 343 -19.76 -14.76 15.48
N VAL A 344 -18.90 -15.47 16.18
CA VAL A 344 -19.14 -16.85 16.64
C VAL A 344 -19.72 -16.79 18.05
N SER A 345 -21.07 -16.80 18.15
CA SER A 345 -21.78 -16.61 19.42
C SER A 345 -21.40 -17.61 20.51
N SER A 346 -21.09 -18.87 20.16
CA SER A 346 -20.65 -19.89 21.12
C SER A 346 -19.32 -19.58 21.79
N ILE A 347 -18.48 -18.74 21.17
CA ILE A 347 -17.17 -18.32 21.68
C ILE A 347 -17.31 -17.06 22.52
N VAL A 348 -18.06 -16.05 22.04
CA VAL A 348 -18.07 -14.71 22.63
C VAL A 348 -19.14 -14.50 23.69
N LYS A 349 -20.19 -15.33 23.72
CA LYS A 349 -21.33 -15.16 24.64
C LYS A 349 -20.91 -15.19 26.10
N GLY A 350 -21.24 -14.12 26.83
CA GLY A 350 -20.95 -13.95 28.25
C GLY A 350 -19.47 -13.68 28.56
N LYS A 351 -18.63 -13.44 27.55
CA LYS A 351 -17.20 -13.16 27.70
C LYS A 351 -16.89 -11.67 27.64
N ARG A 352 -15.86 -11.25 28.36
CA ARG A 352 -15.18 -9.97 28.19
C ARG A 352 -14.15 -10.16 27.07
N VAL A 353 -14.38 -9.55 25.93
CA VAL A 353 -13.62 -9.77 24.70
C VAL A 353 -12.64 -8.63 24.47
N VAL A 354 -11.35 -8.92 24.28
CA VAL A 354 -10.40 -7.98 23.68
C VAL A 354 -10.46 -8.15 22.17
N MET A 355 -11.03 -7.17 21.46
CA MET A 355 -11.04 -7.09 20.02
C MET A 355 -9.76 -6.39 19.56
N VAL A 356 -8.84 -7.12 18.92
CA VAL A 356 -7.61 -6.56 18.38
C VAL A 356 -7.82 -6.20 16.91
N ASP A 357 -7.61 -4.92 16.55
CA ASP A 357 -7.64 -4.44 15.17
C ASP A 357 -6.35 -3.69 14.82
N ASP A 358 -6.10 -3.46 13.51
CA ASP A 358 -4.87 -2.81 13.05
C ASP A 358 -4.90 -1.28 13.26
N SER A 359 -6.00 -0.63 12.90
CA SER A 359 -6.12 0.84 12.92
C SER A 359 -7.58 1.30 12.94
N ILE A 360 -7.83 2.53 13.41
CA ILE A 360 -9.12 3.21 13.28
C ILE A 360 -8.95 4.49 12.44
N VAL A 361 -9.69 4.58 11.32
CA VAL A 361 -9.72 5.77 10.45
C VAL A 361 -10.95 6.60 10.72
N ARG A 362 -12.16 6.09 10.42
CA ARG A 362 -13.44 6.76 10.57
C ARG A 362 -14.30 6.23 11.74
N GLY A 363 -13.89 5.12 12.34
CA GLY A 363 -14.62 4.45 13.42
C GLY A 363 -15.87 3.66 12.98
N THR A 364 -16.33 3.80 11.75
CA THR A 364 -17.57 3.12 11.27
C THR A 364 -17.44 1.61 11.24
N THR A 365 -16.29 1.08 10.82
CA THR A 365 -16.00 -0.36 10.80
C THR A 365 -15.89 -0.89 12.22
N SER A 366 -15.11 -0.24 13.09
CA SER A 366 -14.90 -0.65 14.48
C SER A 366 -16.22 -0.66 15.26
N ARG A 367 -17.04 0.40 15.14
CA ARG A 367 -18.39 0.46 15.73
C ARG A 367 -19.25 -0.73 15.32
N ARG A 368 -19.18 -1.09 14.06
CA ARG A 368 -19.97 -2.20 13.53
C ARG A 368 -19.49 -3.54 14.06
N ILE A 369 -18.19 -3.76 14.17
CA ILE A 369 -17.62 -5.01 14.70
C ILE A 369 -17.94 -5.12 16.20
N VAL A 370 -17.83 -4.03 16.96
CA VAL A 370 -18.23 -3.99 18.36
C VAL A 370 -19.70 -4.38 18.50
N GLN A 371 -20.60 -3.79 17.69
CA GLN A 371 -22.02 -4.13 17.73
C GLN A 371 -22.26 -5.61 17.37
N LEU A 372 -21.53 -6.15 16.41
CA LEU A 372 -21.61 -7.56 16.02
C LEU A 372 -21.25 -8.52 17.17
N LEU A 373 -20.19 -8.19 17.94
CA LEU A 373 -19.80 -8.95 19.14
C LEU A 373 -20.83 -8.84 20.25
N ARG A 374 -21.40 -7.66 20.48
CA ARG A 374 -22.48 -7.44 21.45
C ARG A 374 -23.75 -8.19 21.08
N ASP A 375 -24.17 -8.15 19.82
CA ASP A 375 -25.33 -8.89 19.31
C ASP A 375 -25.13 -10.42 19.46
N ALA A 376 -23.89 -10.89 19.39
CA ALA A 376 -23.53 -12.29 19.65
C ALA A 376 -23.47 -12.66 21.14
N GLY A 377 -23.67 -11.67 22.04
CA GLY A 377 -23.80 -11.85 23.48
C GLY A 377 -22.51 -11.65 24.29
N ALA A 378 -21.50 -10.94 23.77
CA ALA A 378 -20.34 -10.53 24.55
C ALA A 378 -20.77 -9.70 25.77
N ALA A 379 -20.19 -9.96 26.94
CA ALA A 379 -20.47 -9.20 28.16
C ALA A 379 -19.83 -7.82 28.12
N GLU A 380 -18.57 -7.76 27.69
CA GLU A 380 -17.82 -6.52 27.46
C GLU A 380 -17.01 -6.65 26.15
N VAL A 381 -16.76 -5.52 25.48
CA VAL A 381 -15.92 -5.44 24.30
C VAL A 381 -14.90 -4.33 24.49
N HIS A 382 -13.67 -4.74 24.76
CA HIS A 382 -12.50 -3.88 24.86
C HIS A 382 -11.80 -3.84 23.51
N VAL A 383 -11.56 -2.65 22.97
CA VAL A 383 -10.91 -2.48 21.65
C VAL A 383 -9.44 -2.13 21.84
N ALA A 384 -8.56 -2.92 21.24
CA ALA A 384 -7.11 -2.76 21.28
C ALA A 384 -6.57 -2.62 19.86
N ILE A 385 -5.94 -1.48 19.54
CA ILE A 385 -5.52 -1.09 18.19
C ILE A 385 -4.01 -1.19 18.04
N GLY A 386 -3.54 -1.97 17.05
CA GLY A 386 -2.14 -2.25 16.76
C GLY A 386 -1.35 -1.09 16.15
N SER A 387 -1.93 0.10 16.07
CA SER A 387 -1.27 1.34 15.66
C SER A 387 -1.57 2.48 16.64
N PRO A 388 -0.78 3.57 16.62
CA PRO A 388 -1.17 4.83 17.25
C PRO A 388 -2.40 5.46 16.59
N GLU A 389 -2.93 6.51 17.24
CA GLU A 389 -4.05 7.30 16.70
C GLU A 389 -3.70 7.95 15.36
N LEU A 390 -4.51 7.71 14.32
CA LEU A 390 -4.37 8.36 13.02
C LEU A 390 -4.96 9.79 13.09
N LYS A 391 -4.10 10.80 13.15
CA LYS A 391 -4.47 12.22 13.34
C LYS A 391 -4.22 13.11 12.12
N TYR A 392 -3.35 12.66 11.20
CA TYR A 392 -2.90 13.48 10.07
C TYR A 392 -3.06 12.74 8.74
N PRO A 393 -3.34 13.46 7.64
CA PRO A 393 -3.49 12.86 6.32
C PRO A 393 -2.17 12.32 5.75
N CYS A 394 -2.26 11.54 4.68
CA CYS A 394 -1.10 11.12 3.89
C CYS A 394 -1.04 11.84 2.54
N PHE A 395 0.20 12.15 2.09
CA PHE A 395 0.45 12.74 0.78
C PHE A 395 1.39 11.91 -0.10
N TYR A 396 1.85 10.74 0.39
CA TYR A 396 2.84 9.88 -0.28
C TYR A 396 2.26 8.62 -0.93
N GLY A 397 0.91 8.51 -1.02
CA GLY A 397 0.26 7.45 -1.80
C GLY A 397 -0.91 6.76 -1.13
N ILE A 398 -1.26 7.05 0.13
CA ILE A 398 -2.46 6.50 0.76
C ILE A 398 -3.63 7.47 0.60
N ASP A 399 -4.82 6.94 0.29
CA ASP A 399 -6.05 7.73 0.05
C ASP A 399 -6.69 8.23 1.37
N ILE A 400 -5.92 8.95 2.18
CA ILE A 400 -6.42 9.70 3.34
C ILE A 400 -5.88 11.13 3.20
N GLN A 401 -6.48 11.90 2.31
CA GLN A 401 -6.02 13.26 2.00
C GLN A 401 -6.72 14.34 2.83
N ASN A 402 -7.73 13.97 3.62
CA ASN A 402 -8.51 14.93 4.37
C ASN A 402 -8.54 14.59 5.86
N ARG A 403 -8.03 15.51 6.68
CA ARG A 403 -8.04 15.40 8.15
C ARG A 403 -9.45 15.21 8.73
N ARG A 404 -10.49 15.75 8.09
CA ARG A 404 -11.88 15.58 8.51
C ARG A 404 -12.35 14.13 8.50
N GLU A 405 -11.71 13.25 7.73
CA GLU A 405 -12.05 11.84 7.66
C GLU A 405 -11.46 11.01 8.82
N LEU A 406 -10.54 11.59 9.58
CA LEU A 406 -9.84 10.94 10.68
C LEU A 406 -10.57 11.19 11.99
N ILE A 407 -11.14 10.15 12.59
CA ILE A 407 -11.90 10.28 13.82
C ILE A 407 -11.04 10.82 14.96
N SER A 408 -9.82 10.29 15.13
CA SER A 408 -8.87 10.70 16.18
C SER A 408 -8.23 12.08 15.94
N ALA A 409 -8.44 12.70 14.77
CA ALA A 409 -8.07 14.10 14.56
C ALA A 409 -9.10 15.09 15.18
N ASN A 410 -10.30 14.62 15.49
CA ASN A 410 -11.45 15.43 15.87
C ASN A 410 -12.03 15.05 17.24
N HIS A 411 -11.70 13.87 17.77
CA HIS A 411 -12.21 13.32 19.01
C HIS A 411 -11.08 12.80 19.89
N THR A 412 -11.25 12.89 21.19
CA THR A 412 -10.39 12.23 22.18
C THR A 412 -10.58 10.72 22.17
N VAL A 413 -9.67 9.97 22.77
CA VAL A 413 -9.77 8.50 22.87
C VAL A 413 -11.07 8.08 23.55
N ASP A 414 -11.49 8.77 24.62
CA ASP A 414 -12.74 8.49 25.34
C ASP A 414 -13.97 8.73 24.46
N GLU A 415 -14.01 9.85 23.72
CA GLU A 415 -15.08 10.12 22.77
C GLU A 415 -15.12 9.10 21.62
N VAL A 416 -13.96 8.67 21.09
CA VAL A 416 -13.90 7.61 20.08
C VAL A 416 -14.43 6.29 20.65
N CYS A 417 -14.07 5.96 21.90
CA CYS A 417 -14.55 4.78 22.60
C CYS A 417 -16.09 4.77 22.69
N GLU A 418 -16.68 5.90 23.09
CA GLU A 418 -18.15 6.07 23.14
C GLU A 418 -18.79 5.95 21.75
N ILE A 419 -18.21 6.61 20.73
CA ILE A 419 -18.73 6.59 19.34
C ILE A 419 -18.74 5.17 18.77
N ILE A 420 -17.71 4.36 19.02
CA ILE A 420 -17.66 2.98 18.54
C ILE A 420 -18.46 2.01 19.44
N GLY A 421 -18.90 2.45 20.61
CA GLY A 421 -19.69 1.66 21.57
C GLY A 421 -18.91 0.59 22.32
N ALA A 422 -17.60 0.78 22.49
CA ALA A 422 -16.72 -0.11 23.24
C ALA A 422 -16.75 0.20 24.75
N ASP A 423 -16.34 -0.76 25.58
CA ASP A 423 -16.17 -0.57 27.03
C ASP A 423 -14.83 0.08 27.36
N SER A 424 -13.83 -0.13 26.51
CA SER A 424 -12.55 0.58 26.56
C SER A 424 -11.89 0.62 25.18
N LEU A 425 -10.99 1.58 24.97
CA LEU A 425 -10.19 1.74 23.76
C LEU A 425 -8.73 2.01 24.13
N THR A 426 -7.83 1.17 23.63
CA THR A 426 -6.38 1.29 23.81
C THR A 426 -5.70 1.30 22.46
N TYR A 427 -4.88 2.31 22.18
CA TYR A 427 -4.01 2.38 21.01
C TYR A 427 -2.58 2.01 21.39
N LEU A 428 -1.86 1.39 20.46
CA LEU A 428 -0.42 1.21 20.62
C LEU A 428 0.27 2.58 20.65
N SER A 429 1.23 2.77 21.56
CA SER A 429 2.03 4.00 21.57
C SER A 429 2.91 4.12 20.32
N LEU A 430 3.26 5.36 19.94
CA LEU A 430 4.15 5.59 18.80
C LEU A 430 5.55 4.97 19.04
N GLU A 431 6.07 5.09 20.26
CA GLU A 431 7.30 4.43 20.67
C GLU A 431 7.20 2.92 20.54
N GLY A 432 6.09 2.32 21.01
CA GLY A 432 5.81 0.89 20.89
C GLY A 432 5.73 0.42 19.43
N LEU A 433 5.19 1.22 18.52
CA LEU A 433 5.19 0.94 17.09
C LEU A 433 6.62 0.91 16.53
N ILE A 434 7.42 1.97 16.78
CA ILE A 434 8.80 2.08 16.28
C ILE A 434 9.66 0.93 16.78
N GLU A 435 9.62 0.64 18.09
CA GLU A 435 10.34 -0.47 18.70
C GLU A 435 9.90 -1.83 18.13
N SER A 436 8.59 -2.01 17.90
CA SER A 436 8.04 -3.26 17.40
C SER A 436 8.44 -3.54 15.94
N VAL A 437 8.56 -2.52 15.10
CA VAL A 437 9.10 -2.69 13.74
C VAL A 437 10.59 -3.02 13.83
N GLY A 438 11.38 -2.19 14.51
CA GLY A 438 12.77 -2.50 14.85
C GLY A 438 13.68 -2.64 13.64
N ILE A 439 13.61 -1.72 12.67
CA ILE A 439 14.59 -1.65 11.56
C ILE A 439 15.94 -1.24 12.14
N GLU A 440 16.99 -1.96 11.78
CA GLU A 440 18.37 -1.62 12.17
C GLU A 440 18.88 -0.42 11.36
N THR A 441 18.67 0.78 11.89
CA THR A 441 19.06 2.04 11.23
C THR A 441 19.28 3.16 12.25
N ASN A 442 20.10 4.15 11.86
CA ASN A 442 20.25 5.40 12.61
C ASN A 442 19.33 6.52 12.09
N ALA A 443 18.45 6.24 11.15
CA ALA A 443 17.50 7.20 10.63
C ALA A 443 16.45 7.58 11.70
N PRO A 444 15.89 8.82 11.65
CA PRO A 444 14.83 9.25 12.56
C PRO A 444 13.65 8.25 12.59
N ASN A 445 12.99 8.15 13.73
CA ASN A 445 11.85 7.26 13.95
C ASN A 445 12.12 5.78 13.54
N GLY A 446 13.36 5.31 13.72
CA GLY A 446 13.74 3.95 13.30
C GLY A 446 13.59 3.72 11.79
N GLY A 447 13.75 4.75 10.97
CA GLY A 447 13.60 4.67 9.52
C GLY A 447 12.14 4.62 9.03
N LEU A 448 11.18 4.99 9.88
CA LEU A 448 9.76 4.98 9.54
C LEU A 448 9.23 6.40 9.26
N CYS A 449 8.36 6.51 8.25
CA CYS A 449 7.46 7.64 8.12
C CYS A 449 6.28 7.42 9.07
N VAL A 450 6.17 8.27 10.08
CA VAL A 450 5.14 8.24 11.12
C VAL A 450 4.22 9.45 11.07
N ALA A 451 4.24 10.19 9.96
CA ALA A 451 3.51 11.45 9.78
C ALA A 451 1.99 11.36 10.02
N TYR A 452 1.39 10.16 9.88
CA TYR A 452 -0.01 9.92 10.24
C TYR A 452 -0.32 10.17 11.71
N PHE A 453 0.68 9.99 12.57
CA PHE A 453 0.52 9.99 14.02
C PHE A 453 0.98 11.32 14.63
N ASP A 454 2.10 11.88 14.16
CA ASP A 454 2.74 13.08 14.73
C ASP A 454 2.64 14.35 13.87
N GLY A 455 2.23 14.22 12.59
CA GLY A 455 2.14 15.34 11.64
C GLY A 455 3.48 15.86 11.13
N GLN A 456 4.59 15.15 11.40
CA GLN A 456 5.91 15.51 10.93
C GLN A 456 6.23 14.78 9.62
N TYR A 457 6.11 15.50 8.52
CA TYR A 457 6.38 14.93 7.19
C TYR A 457 7.88 14.99 6.89
N PRO A 458 8.48 13.87 6.38
CA PRO A 458 9.91 13.83 6.05
C PRO A 458 10.34 14.78 4.92
N THR A 459 9.40 15.24 4.10
CA THR A 459 9.65 16.15 2.99
C THR A 459 8.66 17.31 3.01
N PRO A 460 8.97 18.46 2.36
CA PRO A 460 7.98 19.49 2.05
C PRO A 460 6.78 18.93 1.29
N LEU A 461 5.58 19.48 1.50
CA LEU A 461 4.34 18.96 0.91
C LEU A 461 4.00 19.59 -0.46
N TYR A 462 4.73 20.61 -0.89
CA TYR A 462 4.62 21.27 -2.20
C TYR A 462 3.16 21.69 -2.55
N ASP A 463 2.53 21.03 -3.52
CA ASP A 463 1.17 21.34 -3.99
C ASP A 463 0.09 21.12 -2.91
N TYR A 464 0.40 20.39 -1.85
CA TYR A 464 -0.51 20.08 -0.74
C TYR A 464 -0.31 20.97 0.50
N GLU A 465 0.76 21.78 0.56
CA GLU A 465 1.17 22.57 1.73
C GLU A 465 0.06 23.51 2.20
N GLU A 466 -0.45 24.35 1.30
CA GLU A 466 -1.50 25.32 1.62
C GLU A 466 -2.76 24.66 2.16
N ARG A 467 -3.25 23.62 1.47
CA ARG A 467 -4.44 22.86 1.88
C ARG A 467 -4.24 22.14 3.22
N TYR A 468 -3.05 21.64 3.49
CA TYR A 468 -2.73 21.02 4.76
C TYR A 468 -2.77 22.05 5.91
N LEU A 469 -2.11 23.19 5.74
CA LEU A 469 -2.09 24.25 6.74
C LEU A 469 -3.49 24.83 7.00
N GLU A 470 -4.35 24.92 5.98
CA GLU A 470 -5.75 25.30 6.14
C GLU A 470 -6.52 24.25 6.97
N SER A 471 -6.31 22.96 6.70
CA SER A 471 -6.98 21.88 7.43
C SER A 471 -6.64 21.84 8.92
N LEU A 472 -5.47 22.34 9.33
CA LEU A 472 -5.09 22.45 10.73
C LEU A 472 -5.82 23.56 11.47
N LYS A 473 -6.29 24.60 10.77
CA LYS A 473 -7.03 25.75 11.35
C LYS A 473 -8.52 25.47 11.52
N GLU A 474 -9.05 24.51 10.78
CA GLU A 474 -10.46 24.17 10.82
C GLU A 474 -10.80 23.40 12.11
N LYS A 475 -11.57 24.02 13.00
CA LYS A 475 -12.30 23.27 14.06
C LYS A 475 -13.46 22.56 13.38
N THR A 476 -13.37 21.26 13.22
CA THR A 476 -14.44 20.45 12.63
C THR A 476 -15.51 20.23 13.68
N SER A 477 -16.68 20.87 13.51
CA SER A 477 -17.91 20.45 14.16
C SER A 477 -18.52 19.31 13.33
N PHE A 478 -18.49 18.10 13.87
CA PHE A 478 -19.29 17.01 13.34
C PHE A 478 -20.71 17.12 13.92
N TYR A 479 -21.73 17.16 13.05
CA TYR A 479 -23.10 16.80 13.33
C TYR A 479 -23.44 15.50 12.62
#